data_53f66e5d30bdd86224977b1296a16848
#
_entry.id   53f66e5d30bdd86224977b1296a16848
#
_cell.length_a   1.000
_cell.length_b   1.000
_cell.length_c   1.000
_cell.angle_alpha   90.00
_cell.angle_beta   90.00
_cell.angle_gamma   90.00
#
_symmetry.space_group_name_H-M   'P 1'
#
loop_
_entity.id
_entity.type
_entity.pdbx_description
1 polymer ?
#
loop_
_entity_poly.entity_id
_entity_poly.type
_entity_poly.pdbx_seq_one_letter_code
_entity_poly.pdbx_strand_id
1 'polypeptide(L)'
;MRNHSFIGLVKHRFKILLVVSAALVGTTIPHLPAVAQSSSQSNSDALQDALRRIARDSNDSSALADAGLAALELGDMRAAIGFLAKADQIYSTSGRVKVGLGRALLAEENPFGAIRYFDQAIENGVPLREIAADRGLAYDLIGRNRDAQKDYALAMRYGNTDQLMTRNAISLGISGDVELADEQLNPLLHKSDRDAWRNRAFIYAMNGRKKDAKNIVDQ
;
A
#
# COMPACT_ATOMS: atom_id res chain seq x y z
N MET A 1 -38.80 -15.20 -26.28
CA MET A 1 -39.10 -14.90 -24.87
C MET A 1 -37.75 -14.81 -24.15
N ARG A 2 -37.24 -13.69 -24.14
CA ARG A 2 -36.78 -12.66 -23.19
C ARG A 2 -35.98 -13.26 -22.04
N ASN A 3 -34.66 -13.23 -22.17
CA ASN A 3 -33.69 -13.27 -21.07
C ASN A 3 -32.99 -11.93 -21.00
N HIS A 4 -33.20 -11.21 -19.91
CA HIS A 4 -32.56 -9.93 -19.63
C HIS A 4 -31.29 -10.12 -18.79
N SER A 5 -30.25 -9.59 -19.36
CA SER A 5 -28.98 -9.26 -18.79
C SER A 5 -29.05 -8.55 -17.44
N PHE A 6 -28.23 -9.00 -16.51
CA PHE A 6 -27.81 -8.22 -15.35
C PHE A 6 -26.29 -8.06 -15.38
N ILE A 7 -25.84 -7.13 -16.19
CA ILE A 7 -24.49 -6.55 -16.09
C ILE A 7 -24.67 -5.04 -16.18
N GLY A 8 -24.46 -4.36 -15.11
CA GLY A 8 -24.43 -2.91 -15.10
C GLY A 8 -24.91 -2.35 -13.78
N LEU A 9 -24.03 -2.08 -12.85
CA LEU A 9 -24.06 -0.88 -12.04
C LEU A 9 -23.03 -0.91 -10.90
N VAL A 10 -21.82 -0.46 -11.12
CA VAL A 10 -21.09 0.29 -10.10
C VAL A 10 -20.14 1.26 -10.82
N LYS A 11 -20.71 2.37 -11.27
CA LYS A 11 -19.95 3.60 -11.55
C LYS A 11 -20.61 4.71 -10.75
N HIS A 12 -20.23 4.89 -9.51
CA HIS A 12 -20.55 6.12 -8.78
C HIS A 12 -19.28 6.93 -8.56
N ARG A 13 -19.15 7.92 -9.42
CA ARG A 13 -18.24 9.06 -9.25
C ARG A 13 -18.72 9.89 -8.06
N PHE A 14 -17.97 9.89 -6.98
CA PHE A 14 -18.15 10.90 -5.92
C PHE A 14 -17.59 12.23 -6.42
N LYS A 15 -18.45 13.11 -6.91
CA LYS A 15 -18.16 14.53 -7.06
C LYS A 15 -18.37 15.19 -5.70
N ILE A 16 -17.30 15.52 -5.02
CA ILE A 16 -17.36 16.40 -3.84
C ILE A 16 -17.47 17.83 -4.35
N LEU A 17 -18.64 18.42 -4.11
CA LEU A 17 -18.91 19.83 -4.37
C LEU A 17 -18.30 20.65 -3.21
N LEU A 18 -17.29 21.42 -3.52
CA LEU A 18 -16.63 22.32 -2.56
C LEU A 18 -17.45 23.63 -2.48
N VAL A 19 -18.23 23.80 -1.41
CA VAL A 19 -18.83 25.09 -1.09
C VAL A 19 -17.82 25.88 -0.27
N VAL A 20 -17.27 26.94 -0.89
CA VAL A 20 -16.40 27.91 -0.20
C VAL A 20 -17.28 28.93 0.50
N SER A 21 -17.40 28.84 1.81
CA SER A 21 -17.89 29.91 2.65
C SER A 21 -16.69 30.58 3.33
N ALA A 22 -16.38 31.79 2.93
CA ALA A 22 -15.36 32.62 3.56
C ALA A 22 -15.86 33.12 4.91
N ALA A 23 -15.33 32.56 6.00
CA ALA A 23 -15.39 33.17 7.33
C ALA A 23 -13.96 33.33 7.83
N LEU A 24 -13.52 34.58 7.98
CA LEU A 24 -12.26 34.94 8.63
C LEU A 24 -12.36 34.59 10.12
N VAL A 25 -11.81 33.42 10.47
CA VAL A 25 -11.47 33.06 11.85
C VAL A 25 -10.03 32.59 11.80
N GLY A 26 -9.20 33.14 12.69
CA GLY A 26 -7.77 32.86 12.76
C GLY A 26 -7.48 31.36 12.81
N THR A 27 -7.06 30.82 11.69
CA THR A 27 -6.69 29.41 11.58
C THR A 27 -5.27 29.24 12.11
N THR A 28 -5.16 28.67 13.31
CA THR A 28 -3.95 27.96 13.69
C THR A 28 -3.79 26.79 12.71
N ILE A 29 -2.88 26.95 11.77
CA ILE A 29 -2.49 25.87 10.85
C ILE A 29 -2.00 24.71 11.73
N PRO A 30 -2.59 23.51 11.68
CA PRO A 30 -2.05 22.38 12.41
C PRO A 30 -0.64 22.12 11.87
N HIS A 31 0.36 22.33 12.71
CA HIS A 31 1.74 21.99 12.41
C HIS A 31 1.79 20.49 12.19
N LEU A 32 2.08 20.05 10.95
CA LEU A 32 2.47 18.69 10.69
C LEU A 32 3.67 18.32 11.59
N PRO A 33 3.71 17.13 12.17
CA PRO A 33 4.81 16.74 13.04
C PRO A 33 6.14 16.90 12.31
N ALA A 34 7.11 17.52 12.99
CA ALA A 34 8.42 17.88 12.43
C ALA A 34 9.16 16.70 11.75
N VAL A 35 8.88 15.47 12.17
CA VAL A 35 9.46 14.24 11.60
C VAL A 35 8.98 14.00 10.16
N ALA A 36 7.69 14.25 9.85
CA ALA A 36 7.18 14.07 8.49
C ALA A 36 7.71 15.15 7.53
N GLN A 37 7.97 16.36 8.03
CA GLN A 37 8.57 17.43 7.23
C GLN A 37 10.05 17.15 6.91
N SER A 38 10.81 16.57 7.85
CA SER A 38 12.24 16.25 7.64
C SER A 38 12.44 15.13 6.62
N SER A 39 11.59 14.10 6.61
CA SER A 39 11.67 13.00 5.64
C SER A 39 11.30 13.46 4.22
N SER A 40 10.25 14.26 4.08
CA SER A 40 9.84 14.80 2.79
C SER A 40 10.93 15.71 2.19
N GLN A 41 11.56 16.57 3.00
CA GLN A 41 12.67 17.41 2.57
C GLN A 41 13.86 16.55 2.12
N SER A 42 14.26 15.54 2.91
CA SER A 42 15.34 14.62 2.55
C SER A 42 15.10 13.91 1.22
N ASN A 43 13.87 13.44 0.96
CA ASN A 43 13.52 12.79 -0.30
C ASN A 43 13.51 13.77 -1.48
N SER A 44 13.11 15.02 -1.25
CA SER A 44 13.20 16.09 -2.27
C SER A 44 14.65 16.41 -2.63
N ASP A 45 15.54 16.51 -1.64
CA ASP A 45 16.95 16.76 -1.86
C ASP A 45 17.62 15.59 -2.59
N ALA A 46 17.27 14.34 -2.23
CA ALA A 46 17.73 13.14 -2.92
C ALA A 46 17.29 13.11 -4.39
N LEU A 47 16.04 13.47 -4.68
CA LEU A 47 15.54 13.57 -6.04
C LEU A 47 16.31 14.62 -6.85
N GLN A 48 16.54 15.82 -6.28
CA GLN A 48 17.29 16.89 -6.96
C GLN A 48 18.73 16.46 -7.26
N ASP A 49 19.40 15.78 -6.32
CA ASP A 49 20.77 15.27 -6.53
C ASP A 49 20.81 14.23 -7.65
N ALA A 50 19.90 13.29 -7.63
CA ALA A 50 19.77 12.29 -8.69
C ALA A 50 19.51 12.95 -10.06
N LEU A 51 18.65 13.95 -10.13
CA LEU A 51 18.37 14.69 -11.39
C LEU A 51 19.62 15.45 -11.91
N ARG A 52 20.45 16.02 -11.01
CA ARG A 52 21.72 16.63 -11.41
C ARG A 52 22.70 15.60 -12.02
N ARG A 53 22.73 14.38 -11.50
CA ARG A 53 23.54 13.28 -12.06
C ARG A 53 23.00 12.84 -13.42
N ILE A 54 21.68 12.66 -13.54
CA ILE A 54 21.03 12.31 -14.81
C ILE A 54 21.26 13.38 -15.90
N ALA A 55 21.31 14.66 -15.51
CA ALA A 55 21.61 15.75 -16.44
C ALA A 55 23.04 15.70 -17.00
N ARG A 56 24.00 15.12 -16.27
CA ARG A 56 25.38 14.90 -16.72
C ARG A 56 25.53 13.62 -17.54
N ASP A 57 24.85 12.57 -17.12
CA ASP A 57 24.79 11.27 -17.80
C ASP A 57 23.37 10.71 -17.72
N SER A 58 22.65 10.81 -18.84
CA SER A 58 21.26 10.35 -18.95
C SER A 58 21.12 8.82 -18.87
N ASN A 59 22.22 8.07 -18.88
CA ASN A 59 22.27 6.63 -18.77
C ASN A 59 22.90 6.15 -17.45
N ASP A 60 23.13 7.04 -16.48
CA ASP A 60 23.49 6.66 -15.12
C ASP A 60 22.31 5.89 -14.48
N SER A 61 22.38 4.56 -14.58
CA SER A 61 21.31 3.67 -14.03
C SER A 61 21.15 3.81 -12.53
N SER A 62 22.21 4.12 -11.81
CA SER A 62 22.16 4.37 -10.37
C SER A 62 21.44 5.68 -10.05
N ALA A 63 21.75 6.75 -10.77
CA ALA A 63 21.05 8.02 -10.60
C ALA A 63 19.55 7.92 -10.97
N LEU A 64 19.24 7.19 -12.04
CA LEU A 64 17.85 6.89 -12.41
C LEU A 64 17.12 6.09 -11.33
N ALA A 65 17.77 5.08 -10.73
CA ALA A 65 17.21 4.33 -9.63
C ALA A 65 16.98 5.21 -8.38
N ASP A 66 17.94 6.07 -8.04
CA ASP A 66 17.84 7.01 -6.91
C ASP A 66 16.68 8.01 -7.14
N ALA A 67 16.57 8.58 -8.35
CA ALA A 67 15.47 9.48 -8.69
C ALA A 67 14.11 8.79 -8.60
N GLY A 68 14.02 7.57 -9.10
CA GLY A 68 12.77 6.80 -9.07
C GLY A 68 12.35 6.41 -7.66
N LEU A 69 13.29 6.01 -6.79
CA LEU A 69 12.99 5.71 -5.39
C LEU A 69 12.61 6.97 -4.61
N ALA A 70 13.30 8.08 -4.82
CA ALA A 70 12.94 9.34 -4.20
C ALA A 70 11.54 9.83 -4.63
N ALA A 71 11.20 9.71 -5.92
CA ALA A 71 9.88 10.01 -6.45
C ALA A 71 8.79 9.12 -5.81
N LEU A 72 9.07 7.82 -5.62
CA LEU A 72 8.18 6.87 -4.94
C LEU A 72 7.86 7.33 -3.51
N GLU A 73 8.88 7.70 -2.74
CA GLU A 73 8.73 8.19 -1.37
C GLU A 73 8.01 9.56 -1.29
N LEU A 74 8.10 10.36 -2.35
CA LEU A 74 7.36 11.62 -2.49
C LEU A 74 5.91 11.42 -2.99
N GLY A 75 5.52 10.20 -3.35
CA GLY A 75 4.18 9.87 -3.83
C GLY A 75 3.96 10.15 -5.32
N ASP A 76 5.00 10.50 -6.09
CA ASP A 76 4.90 10.64 -7.55
C ASP A 76 5.16 9.29 -8.23
N MET A 77 4.11 8.46 -8.27
CA MET A 77 4.20 7.11 -8.82
C MET A 77 4.54 7.09 -10.30
N ARG A 78 4.07 8.08 -11.08
CA ARG A 78 4.36 8.15 -12.51
C ARG A 78 5.82 8.49 -12.78
N ALA A 79 6.38 9.45 -12.06
CA ALA A 79 7.81 9.75 -12.15
C ALA A 79 8.65 8.56 -11.67
N ALA A 80 8.25 7.93 -10.55
CA ALA A 80 8.92 6.73 -10.03
C ALA A 80 8.99 5.62 -11.06
N ILE A 81 7.86 5.25 -11.68
CA ILE A 81 7.81 4.22 -12.73
C ILE A 81 8.69 4.63 -13.92
N GLY A 82 8.64 5.87 -14.36
CA GLY A 82 9.43 6.36 -15.49
C GLY A 82 10.94 6.23 -15.28
N PHE A 83 11.44 6.71 -14.15
CA PHE A 83 12.86 6.61 -13.82
C PHE A 83 13.31 5.17 -13.56
N LEU A 84 12.55 4.42 -12.77
CA LEU A 84 12.88 3.03 -12.45
C LEU A 84 12.83 2.11 -13.69
N ALA A 85 11.86 2.30 -14.58
CA ALA A 85 11.80 1.52 -15.82
C ALA A 85 13.00 1.81 -16.74
N LYS A 86 13.44 3.08 -16.81
CA LYS A 86 14.66 3.42 -17.57
C LYS A 86 15.90 2.83 -16.90
N ALA A 87 16.01 2.86 -15.57
CA ALA A 87 17.10 2.20 -14.85
C ALA A 87 17.11 0.69 -15.10
N ASP A 88 15.96 0.06 -15.13
CA ASP A 88 15.77 -1.36 -15.39
C ASP A 88 16.18 -1.78 -16.82
N GLN A 89 15.91 -0.93 -17.81
CA GLN A 89 16.35 -1.15 -19.19
C GLN A 89 17.87 -1.14 -19.33
N ILE A 90 18.56 -0.31 -18.55
CA ILE A 90 20.03 -0.19 -18.58
C ILE A 90 20.67 -1.31 -17.77
N TYR A 91 20.12 -1.65 -16.60
CA TYR A 91 20.63 -2.65 -15.70
C TYR A 91 19.52 -3.50 -15.08
N SER A 92 19.12 -4.54 -15.78
CA SER A 92 17.93 -5.36 -15.51
C SER A 92 18.05 -6.28 -14.29
N THR A 93 19.24 -6.47 -13.71
CA THR A 93 19.47 -7.34 -12.56
C THR A 93 19.49 -6.59 -11.22
N SER A 94 19.09 -5.32 -11.20
CA SER A 94 19.01 -4.55 -9.96
C SER A 94 17.76 -4.92 -9.15
N GLY A 95 17.94 -5.75 -8.11
CA GLY A 95 16.85 -6.12 -7.20
C GLY A 95 16.17 -4.90 -6.57
N ARG A 96 16.95 -3.85 -6.21
CA ARG A 96 16.43 -2.59 -5.66
C ARG A 96 15.47 -1.88 -6.62
N VAL A 97 15.79 -1.87 -7.91
CA VAL A 97 14.94 -1.27 -8.95
C VAL A 97 13.65 -2.09 -9.11
N LYS A 98 13.76 -3.41 -9.11
CA LYS A 98 12.60 -4.31 -9.18
C LYS A 98 11.64 -4.10 -7.99
N VAL A 99 12.16 -3.98 -6.77
CA VAL A 99 11.33 -3.65 -5.59
C VAL A 99 10.62 -2.32 -5.77
N GLY A 100 11.33 -1.28 -6.20
CA GLY A 100 10.76 0.04 -6.45
C GLY A 100 9.63 0.01 -7.48
N LEU A 101 9.85 -0.68 -8.62
CA LEU A 101 8.82 -0.88 -9.65
C LEU A 101 7.60 -1.65 -9.11
N GLY A 102 7.84 -2.70 -8.32
CA GLY A 102 6.77 -3.44 -7.67
C GLY A 102 5.91 -2.56 -6.76
N ARG A 103 6.54 -1.75 -5.91
CA ARG A 103 5.84 -0.82 -5.00
C ARG A 103 5.07 0.26 -5.76
N ALA A 104 5.70 0.88 -6.77
CA ALA A 104 5.05 1.91 -7.56
C ALA A 104 3.82 1.36 -8.33
N LEU A 105 3.92 0.18 -8.92
CA LEU A 105 2.80 -0.48 -9.59
C LEU A 105 1.70 -0.91 -8.61
N LEU A 106 2.06 -1.33 -7.41
CA LEU A 106 1.08 -1.65 -6.36
C LEU A 106 0.29 -0.41 -5.96
N ALA A 107 0.95 0.73 -5.83
CA ALA A 107 0.30 2.02 -5.53
C ALA A 107 -0.59 2.50 -6.69
N GLU A 108 -0.25 2.17 -7.94
CA GLU A 108 -1.08 2.42 -9.14
C GLU A 108 -2.15 1.32 -9.37
N GLU A 109 -2.49 0.53 -8.34
CA GLU A 109 -3.50 -0.52 -8.39
C GLU A 109 -3.26 -1.59 -9.48
N ASN A 110 -1.99 -1.85 -9.80
CA ASN A 110 -1.57 -2.90 -10.71
C ASN A 110 -0.89 -4.07 -9.96
N PRO A 111 -1.65 -4.88 -9.22
CA PRO A 111 -1.09 -5.95 -8.40
C PRO A 111 -0.41 -7.07 -9.21
N PHE A 112 -0.89 -7.36 -10.42
CA PHE A 112 -0.24 -8.36 -11.28
C PHE A 112 1.16 -7.91 -11.72
N GLY A 113 1.30 -6.63 -12.10
CA GLY A 113 2.60 -6.05 -12.42
C GLY A 113 3.52 -6.03 -11.20
N ALA A 114 2.98 -5.66 -10.04
CA ALA A 114 3.72 -5.63 -8.78
C ALA A 114 4.28 -7.00 -8.40
N ILE A 115 3.45 -8.06 -8.41
CA ILE A 115 3.88 -9.44 -8.12
C ILE A 115 5.03 -9.86 -9.03
N ARG A 116 4.89 -9.63 -10.34
CA ARG A 116 5.94 -9.98 -11.31
C ARG A 116 7.28 -9.31 -10.96
N TYR A 117 7.27 -8.03 -10.59
CA TYR A 117 8.51 -7.33 -10.23
C TYR A 117 9.04 -7.77 -8.87
N PHE A 118 8.20 -8.09 -7.90
CA PHE A 118 8.63 -8.68 -6.63
C PHE A 118 9.27 -10.04 -6.83
N ASP A 119 8.73 -10.89 -7.69
CA ASP A 119 9.32 -12.20 -8.01
C ASP A 119 10.68 -12.02 -8.70
N GLN A 120 10.81 -11.11 -9.68
CA GLN A 120 12.09 -10.76 -10.28
C GLN A 120 13.09 -10.17 -9.25
N ALA A 121 12.62 -9.42 -8.26
CA ALA A 121 13.49 -8.92 -7.19
C ALA A 121 14.10 -10.07 -6.39
N ILE A 122 13.29 -11.10 -6.07
CA ILE A 122 13.76 -12.31 -5.37
C ILE A 122 14.78 -13.07 -6.23
N GLU A 123 14.50 -13.25 -7.50
CA GLU A 123 15.43 -13.87 -8.47
C GLU A 123 16.77 -13.11 -8.53
N ASN A 124 16.75 -11.80 -8.35
CA ASN A 124 17.91 -10.92 -8.29
C ASN A 124 18.51 -10.77 -6.86
N GLY A 125 18.16 -11.69 -5.96
CA GLY A 125 18.81 -11.81 -4.65
C GLY A 125 18.18 -10.98 -3.52
N VAL A 126 17.06 -10.29 -3.75
CA VAL A 126 16.36 -9.59 -2.67
C VAL A 126 15.73 -10.61 -1.73
N PRO A 127 16.01 -10.58 -0.43
CA PRO A 127 15.40 -11.48 0.52
C PRO A 127 13.88 -11.26 0.58
N LEU A 128 13.10 -12.34 0.50
CA LEU A 128 11.63 -12.27 0.53
C LEU A 128 11.09 -11.46 1.71
N ARG A 129 11.73 -11.54 2.88
CA ARG A 129 11.32 -10.80 4.09
C ARG A 129 11.23 -9.27 3.89
N GLU A 130 12.00 -8.72 2.94
CA GLU A 130 12.03 -7.26 2.69
C GLU A 130 10.83 -6.76 1.88
N ILE A 131 10.17 -7.66 1.15
CA ILE A 131 9.04 -7.36 0.26
C ILE A 131 7.79 -8.14 0.60
N ALA A 132 7.83 -9.02 1.60
CA ALA A 132 6.72 -9.91 1.93
C ALA A 132 5.44 -9.15 2.28
N ALA A 133 5.52 -8.04 3.01
CA ALA A 133 4.34 -7.22 3.33
C ALA A 133 3.69 -6.59 2.07
N ASP A 134 4.51 -6.14 1.13
CA ASP A 134 4.05 -5.50 -0.12
C ASP A 134 3.51 -6.56 -1.08
N ARG A 135 4.22 -7.69 -1.24
CA ARG A 135 3.76 -8.79 -2.09
C ARG A 135 2.50 -9.45 -1.55
N GLY A 136 2.39 -9.58 -0.22
CA GLY A 136 1.17 -10.03 0.44
C GLY A 136 -0.03 -9.16 0.11
N LEU A 137 0.12 -7.83 0.16
CA LEU A 137 -0.94 -6.91 -0.26
C LEU A 137 -1.31 -7.11 -1.74
N ALA A 138 -0.32 -7.29 -2.61
CA ALA A 138 -0.59 -7.55 -4.02
C ALA A 138 -1.37 -8.87 -4.22
N TYR A 139 -1.07 -9.91 -3.46
CA TYR A 139 -1.82 -11.17 -3.48
C TYR A 139 -3.27 -10.99 -2.99
N ASP A 140 -3.50 -10.23 -1.93
CA ASP A 140 -4.86 -9.94 -1.45
C ASP A 140 -5.70 -9.22 -2.51
N LEU A 141 -5.12 -8.23 -3.20
CA LEU A 141 -5.80 -7.47 -4.25
C LEU A 141 -6.24 -8.33 -5.45
N ILE A 142 -5.62 -9.48 -5.66
CA ILE A 142 -6.02 -10.46 -6.69
C ILE A 142 -6.77 -11.67 -6.14
N GLY A 143 -7.17 -11.63 -4.87
CA GLY A 143 -7.94 -12.70 -4.20
C GLY A 143 -7.12 -13.93 -3.81
N ARG A 144 -5.79 -13.87 -3.86
CA ARG A 144 -4.89 -14.94 -3.42
C ARG A 144 -4.59 -14.83 -1.92
N ASN A 145 -5.64 -14.75 -1.10
CA ASN A 145 -5.52 -14.47 0.33
C ASN A 145 -4.61 -15.45 1.10
N ARG A 146 -4.61 -16.74 0.74
CA ARG A 146 -3.73 -17.70 1.41
C ARG A 146 -2.24 -17.47 1.13
N ASP A 147 -1.90 -16.95 -0.05
CA ASP A 147 -0.52 -16.58 -0.35
C ASP A 147 -0.16 -15.26 0.35
N ALA A 148 -1.09 -14.31 0.41
CA ALA A 148 -0.95 -13.09 1.19
C ALA A 148 -0.66 -13.39 2.67
N GLN A 149 -1.43 -14.28 3.30
CA GLN A 149 -1.27 -14.68 4.70
C GLN A 149 0.11 -15.30 4.99
N LYS A 150 0.65 -16.11 4.04
CA LYS A 150 2.01 -16.64 4.17
C LYS A 150 3.07 -15.54 4.17
N ASP A 151 2.92 -14.58 3.28
CA ASP A 151 3.83 -13.46 3.16
C ASP A 151 3.71 -12.52 4.39
N TYR A 152 2.51 -12.22 4.86
CA TYR A 152 2.30 -11.47 6.09
C TYR A 152 2.88 -12.18 7.32
N ALA A 153 2.68 -13.50 7.45
CA ALA A 153 3.26 -14.28 8.53
C ALA A 153 4.80 -14.23 8.50
N LEU A 154 5.40 -14.23 7.32
CA LEU A 154 6.85 -14.04 7.19
C LEU A 154 7.26 -12.62 7.60
N ALA A 155 6.58 -11.59 7.10
CA ALA A 155 6.90 -10.19 7.41
C ALA A 155 6.81 -9.91 8.92
N MET A 156 5.79 -10.42 9.60
CA MET A 156 5.57 -10.24 11.03
C MET A 156 6.70 -10.81 11.92
N ARG A 157 7.46 -11.79 11.44
CA ARG A 157 8.64 -12.32 12.16
C ARG A 157 9.78 -11.30 12.25
N TYR A 158 9.82 -10.35 11.33
CA TYR A 158 10.89 -9.35 11.23
C TYR A 158 10.46 -7.95 11.66
N GLY A 159 9.16 -7.70 11.77
CA GLY A 159 8.61 -6.46 12.27
C GLY A 159 7.08 -6.53 12.28
N ASN A 160 6.49 -6.54 13.46
CA ASN A 160 5.05 -6.62 13.62
C ASN A 160 4.49 -5.20 13.82
N THR A 161 3.96 -4.60 12.75
CA THR A 161 3.32 -3.28 12.79
C THR A 161 1.81 -3.39 12.88
N ASP A 162 1.17 -2.36 13.44
CA ASP A 162 -0.30 -2.28 13.53
C ASP A 162 -0.96 -2.42 12.14
N GLN A 163 -0.34 -1.81 11.12
CA GLN A 163 -0.81 -1.93 9.73
C GLN A 163 -0.72 -3.37 9.20
N LEU A 164 0.37 -4.07 9.48
CA LEU A 164 0.57 -5.45 9.01
C LEU A 164 -0.39 -6.42 9.69
N MET A 165 -0.61 -6.26 11.01
CA MET A 165 -1.63 -7.02 11.74
C MET A 165 -3.03 -6.80 11.17
N THR A 166 -3.38 -5.55 10.87
CA THR A 166 -4.67 -5.19 10.27
C THR A 166 -4.85 -5.82 8.89
N ARG A 167 -3.85 -5.74 8.01
CA ARG A 167 -3.91 -6.37 6.67
C ARG A 167 -4.11 -7.88 6.77
N ASN A 168 -3.32 -8.55 7.63
CA ASN A 168 -3.44 -9.99 7.83
C ASN A 168 -4.82 -10.37 8.39
N ALA A 169 -5.35 -9.61 9.35
CA ALA A 169 -6.69 -9.85 9.91
C ALA A 169 -7.79 -9.73 8.85
N ILE A 170 -7.71 -8.71 7.98
CA ILE A 170 -8.67 -8.55 6.88
C ILE A 170 -8.56 -9.72 5.90
N SER A 171 -7.35 -10.12 5.53
CA SER A 171 -7.10 -11.27 4.65
C SER A 171 -7.66 -12.57 5.21
N LEU A 172 -7.47 -12.82 6.52
CA LEU A 172 -8.06 -13.96 7.24
C LEU A 172 -9.60 -13.90 7.24
N GLY A 173 -10.15 -12.71 7.54
CA GLY A 173 -11.60 -12.50 7.51
C GLY A 173 -12.23 -12.74 6.13
N ILE A 174 -11.56 -12.34 5.04
CA ILE A 174 -11.99 -12.62 3.66
C ILE A 174 -11.97 -14.14 3.38
N SER A 175 -11.02 -14.86 3.96
CA SER A 175 -10.92 -16.33 3.83
C SER A 175 -11.92 -17.09 4.72
N GLY A 176 -12.66 -16.40 5.59
CA GLY A 176 -13.59 -17.00 6.55
C GLY A 176 -12.96 -17.42 7.89
N ASP A 177 -11.68 -17.16 8.09
CA ASP A 177 -10.93 -17.53 9.30
C ASP A 177 -11.13 -16.42 10.38
N VAL A 178 -12.39 -16.25 10.85
CA VAL A 178 -12.82 -15.11 11.70
C VAL A 178 -12.12 -15.11 13.06
N GLU A 179 -11.94 -16.28 13.66
CA GLU A 179 -11.29 -16.44 14.97
C GLU A 179 -9.82 -16.01 14.90
N LEU A 180 -9.10 -16.40 13.85
CA LEU A 180 -7.71 -15.97 13.63
C LEU A 180 -7.63 -14.48 13.32
N ALA A 181 -8.61 -13.93 12.60
CA ALA A 181 -8.69 -12.50 12.36
C ALA A 181 -8.87 -11.70 13.66
N ASP A 182 -9.73 -12.19 14.56
CA ASP A 182 -9.91 -11.61 15.90
C ASP A 182 -8.62 -11.64 16.71
N GLU A 183 -7.90 -12.77 16.72
CA GLU A 183 -6.61 -12.89 17.40
C GLU A 183 -5.60 -11.86 16.91
N GLN A 184 -5.55 -11.61 15.59
CA GLN A 184 -4.67 -10.60 15.01
C GLN A 184 -5.07 -9.17 15.41
N LEU A 185 -6.37 -8.87 15.54
CA LEU A 185 -6.86 -7.55 15.93
C LEU A 185 -6.80 -7.29 17.43
N ASN A 186 -6.80 -8.30 18.29
CA ASN A 186 -6.85 -8.15 19.76
C ASN A 186 -5.85 -7.13 20.31
N PRO A 187 -4.55 -7.11 19.92
CA PRO A 187 -3.61 -6.12 20.44
C PRO A 187 -4.02 -4.67 20.11
N LEU A 188 -4.65 -4.45 18.95
CA LEU A 188 -5.11 -3.15 18.51
C LEU A 188 -6.41 -2.73 19.22
N LEU A 189 -7.32 -3.67 19.41
CA LEU A 189 -8.56 -3.45 20.13
C LEU A 189 -8.30 -3.05 21.60
N HIS A 190 -7.29 -3.64 22.25
CA HIS A 190 -6.87 -3.25 23.60
C HIS A 190 -6.29 -1.83 23.66
N LYS A 191 -5.73 -1.32 22.55
CA LYS A 191 -5.29 0.07 22.41
C LYS A 191 -6.44 1.05 22.14
N SER A 192 -7.69 0.57 22.09
CA SER A 192 -8.88 1.34 21.68
C SER A 192 -8.77 1.93 20.27
N ASP A 193 -8.07 1.23 19.36
CA ASP A 193 -7.93 1.62 17.97
C ASP A 193 -9.28 1.52 17.25
N ARG A 194 -9.80 2.67 16.81
CA ARG A 194 -11.12 2.75 16.14
C ARG A 194 -11.13 2.01 14.81
N ASP A 195 -10.02 2.00 14.09
CA ASP A 195 -9.95 1.33 12.79
C ASP A 195 -9.92 -0.19 12.98
N ALA A 196 -9.28 -0.69 14.05
CA ALA A 196 -9.35 -2.10 14.41
C ALA A 196 -10.80 -2.54 14.74
N TRP A 197 -11.56 -1.73 15.48
CA TRP A 197 -12.97 -2.01 15.75
C TRP A 197 -13.83 -2.01 14.48
N ARG A 198 -13.60 -1.06 13.56
CA ARG A 198 -14.28 -1.03 12.26
C ARG A 198 -13.95 -2.28 11.42
N ASN A 199 -12.68 -2.66 11.37
CA ASN A 199 -12.25 -3.84 10.64
C ASN A 199 -12.86 -5.12 11.22
N ARG A 200 -12.94 -5.24 12.56
CA ARG A 200 -13.63 -6.35 13.23
C ARG A 200 -15.12 -6.41 12.86
N ALA A 201 -15.80 -5.28 12.93
CA ALA A 201 -17.22 -5.20 12.54
C ALA A 201 -17.42 -5.59 11.07
N PHE A 202 -16.55 -5.13 10.18
CA PHE A 202 -16.57 -5.50 8.77
C PHE A 202 -16.36 -7.01 8.56
N ILE A 203 -15.36 -7.60 9.22
CA ILE A 203 -15.09 -9.05 9.17
C ILE A 203 -16.30 -9.84 9.66
N TYR A 204 -16.92 -9.44 10.76
CA TYR A 204 -18.13 -10.11 11.27
C TYR A 204 -19.31 -10.01 10.29
N ALA A 205 -19.54 -8.83 9.72
CA ALA A 205 -20.64 -8.62 8.79
C ALA A 205 -20.50 -9.49 7.53
N MET A 206 -19.31 -9.55 6.95
CA MET A 206 -19.07 -10.34 5.73
C MET A 206 -19.15 -11.86 5.97
N ASN A 207 -18.89 -12.30 7.20
CA ASN A 207 -18.98 -13.71 7.62
C ASN A 207 -20.33 -14.08 8.27
N GLY A 208 -21.38 -13.26 8.06
CA GLY A 208 -22.73 -13.56 8.52
C GLY A 208 -23.01 -13.26 9.99
N ARG A 209 -22.02 -12.79 10.78
CA ARG A 209 -22.15 -12.41 12.20
C ARG A 209 -22.74 -11.00 12.34
N LYS A 210 -23.87 -10.74 11.69
CA LYS A 210 -24.50 -9.40 11.59
C LYS A 210 -24.87 -8.79 12.93
N LYS A 211 -25.29 -9.60 13.90
CA LYS A 211 -25.62 -9.13 15.26
C LYS A 211 -24.38 -8.61 15.98
N ASP A 212 -23.28 -9.35 15.89
CA ASP A 212 -22.01 -8.98 16.53
C ASP A 212 -21.43 -7.72 15.88
N ALA A 213 -21.47 -7.64 14.54
CA ALA A 213 -21.06 -6.46 13.82
C ALA A 213 -21.87 -5.21 14.23
N LYS A 214 -23.19 -5.35 14.36
CA LYS A 214 -24.05 -4.25 14.80
C LYS A 214 -23.73 -3.80 16.23
N ASN A 215 -23.52 -4.73 17.15
CA ASN A 215 -23.18 -4.41 18.54
C ASN A 215 -21.88 -3.58 18.64
N ILE A 216 -20.92 -3.78 17.74
CA ILE A 216 -19.67 -2.98 17.69
C ILE A 216 -19.96 -1.56 17.19
N VAL A 217 -20.83 -1.40 16.21
CA VAL A 217 -21.11 -0.10 15.60
C VAL A 217 -21.99 0.79 16.50
N ASP A 218 -22.83 0.18 17.34
CA ASP A 218 -23.75 0.88 18.24
C ASP A 218 -23.06 1.34 19.57
N GLN A 219 -21.77 1.04 19.78
CA GLN A 219 -20.94 1.45 20.94
C GLN A 219 -20.17 2.75 20.65
#